data_22488e1ac1ba282ffdc48245cff57684
#
_entry.id   22488e1ac1ba282ffdc48245cff57684
#
_cell.length_a   1.000
_cell.length_b   1.000
_cell.length_c   1.000
_cell.angle_alpha   90.00
_cell.angle_beta   90.00
_cell.angle_gamma   90.00
#
_symmetry.space_group_name_H-M   'P 1'
#
loop_
_entity.id
_entity.type
_entity.pdbx_description
1 polymer ?
#
loop_
_entity_poly.entity_id
_entity_poly.type
_entity_poly.pdbx_seq_one_letter_code
_entity_poly.pdbx_strand_id
1 'polypeptide(L)'
;MLMVVIGLAGCALPGKEEKPRPVIVAAPPTRADVWQAQASAADINRIRRVATGWSTGLAEVRAAGFGNEMKAEGKLLDPDAGLPRPAPTPGIYNCRMIKLGREKPKAPAFEKFKPFFCHVGVDRHMFTIIKLTGSQRPAGRMWEDDAPNRLIFLGSLGLGNEEEVLNYGDDPKRDMAGIFERIGPFRWRLVIPYPQSGSQLLVFELTPVPDQPKE
;
A
#
# COMPACT_ATOMS: atom_id res chain seq x y z
N MET A 1 17.84 88.46 36.83
CA MET A 1 17.77 87.02 37.07
C MET A 1 17.45 86.38 35.73
N LEU A 2 18.49 85.87 35.06
CA LEU A 2 18.43 85.40 33.67
C LEU A 2 18.37 83.87 33.72
N MET A 3 17.25 83.24 33.21
CA MET A 3 17.04 81.79 33.20
C MET A 3 17.42 81.26 31.83
N VAL A 4 18.52 80.49 31.78
CA VAL A 4 18.99 79.82 30.56
C VAL A 4 18.29 78.47 30.47
N VAL A 5 17.49 78.24 29.42
CA VAL A 5 16.87 76.91 29.10
C VAL A 5 17.80 76.17 28.14
N ILE A 6 18.40 75.08 28.60
CA ILE A 6 19.25 74.20 27.78
C ILE A 6 18.32 73.16 27.15
N GLY A 7 18.11 73.24 25.81
CA GLY A 7 17.39 72.22 25.04
C GLY A 7 18.28 71.03 24.78
N LEU A 8 17.85 69.85 25.22
CA LEU A 8 18.45 68.54 24.86
C LEU A 8 17.92 68.07 23.50
N ALA A 9 18.80 68.13 22.48
CA ALA A 9 18.52 67.55 21.18
C ALA A 9 18.76 66.01 21.25
N GLY A 10 17.67 65.23 21.26
CA GLY A 10 17.72 63.75 21.15
C GLY A 10 18.02 63.35 19.73
N CYS A 11 19.16 62.69 19.46
CA CYS A 11 19.45 62.02 18.21
C CYS A 11 18.62 60.73 18.13
N ALA A 12 17.58 60.72 17.30
CA ALA A 12 16.89 59.51 16.91
C ALA A 12 17.78 58.72 15.92
N LEU A 13 18.22 57.53 16.30
CA LEU A 13 18.92 56.60 15.40
C LEU A 13 17.90 56.05 14.41
N PRO A 14 18.23 55.96 13.10
CA PRO A 14 17.33 55.34 12.12
C PRO A 14 17.19 53.84 12.45
N GLY A 15 15.96 53.41 12.76
CA GLY A 15 15.63 52.01 12.93
C GLY A 15 15.92 51.24 11.63
N LYS A 16 16.74 50.19 11.71
CA LYS A 16 16.89 49.28 10.58
C LYS A 16 15.54 48.66 10.29
N GLU A 17 14.94 48.98 9.15
CA GLU A 17 13.80 48.22 8.62
C GLU A 17 14.25 46.78 8.40
N GLU A 18 13.78 45.89 9.27
CA GLU A 18 13.96 44.42 9.10
C GLU A 18 13.07 43.97 7.92
N LYS A 19 13.73 43.61 6.80
CA LYS A 19 13.03 43.06 5.63
C LYS A 19 12.18 41.89 6.07
N PRO A 20 10.89 41.80 5.69
CA PRO A 20 10.05 40.69 6.04
C PRO A 20 10.68 39.40 5.55
N ARG A 21 10.85 38.42 6.44
CA ARG A 21 11.36 37.11 6.11
C ARG A 21 10.36 36.43 5.17
N PRO A 22 10.80 35.77 4.08
CA PRO A 22 9.90 35.06 3.19
C PRO A 22 9.17 33.99 4.00
N VAL A 23 7.84 34.03 4.00
CA VAL A 23 7.00 33.00 4.58
C VAL A 23 7.03 31.83 3.60
N ILE A 24 7.75 30.74 3.95
CA ILE A 24 7.72 29.50 3.19
C ILE A 24 6.39 28.83 3.50
N VAL A 25 5.42 28.97 2.60
CA VAL A 25 4.17 28.18 2.66
C VAL A 25 4.50 26.79 2.16
N ALA A 26 4.48 25.81 3.06
CA ALA A 26 4.65 24.41 2.67
C ALA A 26 3.50 23.99 1.74
N ALA A 27 3.83 23.33 0.63
CA ALA A 27 2.80 22.74 -0.23
C ALA A 27 1.97 21.70 0.57
N PRO A 28 0.66 21.56 0.27
CA PRO A 28 -0.13 20.53 0.90
C PRO A 28 0.45 19.15 0.59
N PRO A 29 0.33 18.16 1.52
CA PRO A 29 0.85 16.82 1.30
C PRO A 29 0.19 16.17 0.08
N THR A 30 0.96 15.42 -0.69
CA THR A 30 0.44 14.58 -1.78
C THR A 30 -0.27 13.34 -1.20
N ARG A 31 -0.97 12.57 -2.05
CA ARG A 31 -1.57 11.29 -1.62
C ARG A 31 -0.51 10.30 -1.16
N ALA A 32 0.64 10.29 -1.85
CA ALA A 32 1.76 9.45 -1.46
C ALA A 32 2.34 9.85 -0.10
N ASP A 33 2.43 11.14 0.22
CA ASP A 33 2.91 11.59 1.53
C ASP A 33 2.01 11.08 2.66
N VAL A 34 0.69 10.99 2.44
CA VAL A 34 -0.28 10.53 3.45
C VAL A 34 -0.03 9.07 3.84
N TRP A 35 0.07 8.15 2.88
CA TRP A 35 0.32 6.75 3.22
C TRP A 35 1.76 6.50 3.70
N GLN A 36 2.74 7.23 3.16
CA GLN A 36 4.13 7.11 3.60
C GLN A 36 4.34 7.57 5.06
N ALA A 37 3.54 8.54 5.53
CA ALA A 37 3.55 8.94 6.93
C ALA A 37 3.02 7.86 7.88
N GLN A 38 2.24 6.88 7.38
CA GLN A 38 1.74 5.75 8.16
C GLN A 38 2.61 4.51 8.03
N ALA A 39 3.34 4.37 6.92
CA ALA A 39 4.11 3.18 6.61
C ALA A 39 5.50 3.18 7.27
N SER A 40 5.98 2.01 7.65
CA SER A 40 7.37 1.83 8.06
C SER A 40 8.32 2.10 6.89
N ALA A 41 9.56 2.54 7.19
CA ALA A 41 10.58 2.73 6.16
C ALA A 41 10.87 1.43 5.38
N ALA A 42 10.75 0.26 6.03
CA ALA A 42 10.89 -1.04 5.39
C ALA A 42 9.79 -1.28 4.36
N ASP A 43 8.55 -0.96 4.70
CA ASP A 43 7.40 -1.16 3.82
C ASP A 43 7.38 -0.16 2.66
N ILE A 44 7.75 1.09 2.89
CA ILE A 44 7.98 2.07 1.81
C ILE A 44 9.01 1.50 0.82
N ASN A 45 10.11 0.91 1.31
CA ASN A 45 11.12 0.30 0.45
C ASN A 45 10.58 -0.93 -0.31
N ARG A 46 9.76 -1.79 0.33
CA ARG A 46 9.09 -2.92 -0.35
C ARG A 46 8.22 -2.44 -1.50
N ILE A 47 7.37 -1.43 -1.28
CA ILE A 47 6.50 -0.85 -2.31
C ILE A 47 7.33 -0.27 -3.46
N ARG A 48 8.38 0.48 -3.18
CA ARG A 48 9.27 1.07 -4.21
C ARG A 48 9.96 0.00 -5.06
N ARG A 49 10.22 -1.18 -4.52
CA ARG A 49 10.90 -2.29 -5.19
C ARG A 49 9.96 -3.30 -5.85
N VAL A 50 8.66 -3.04 -5.94
CA VAL A 50 7.70 -3.99 -6.52
C VAL A 50 8.06 -4.42 -7.94
N ALA A 51 8.56 -3.52 -8.78
CA ALA A 51 9.00 -3.84 -10.14
C ALA A 51 10.14 -4.88 -10.16
N THR A 52 11.09 -4.76 -9.23
CA THR A 52 12.15 -5.77 -9.03
C THR A 52 11.56 -7.09 -8.55
N GLY A 53 10.60 -7.05 -7.61
CA GLY A 53 9.89 -8.25 -7.15
C GLY A 53 9.19 -8.99 -8.30
N TRP A 54 8.51 -8.27 -9.19
CA TRP A 54 7.91 -8.82 -10.39
C TRP A 54 8.94 -9.46 -11.31
N SER A 55 9.99 -8.72 -11.71
CA SER A 55 10.98 -9.23 -12.64
C SER A 55 11.70 -10.47 -12.11
N THR A 56 12.11 -10.47 -10.85
CA THR A 56 12.78 -11.59 -10.19
C THR A 56 11.85 -12.78 -10.00
N GLY A 57 10.64 -12.55 -9.45
CA GLY A 57 9.67 -13.61 -9.21
C GLY A 57 9.26 -14.33 -10.49
N LEU A 58 8.96 -13.59 -11.56
CA LEU A 58 8.61 -14.18 -12.85
C LEU A 58 9.80 -14.92 -13.50
N ALA A 59 11.03 -14.43 -13.33
CA ALA A 59 12.23 -15.12 -13.82
C ALA A 59 12.45 -16.45 -13.08
N GLU A 60 12.31 -16.48 -11.76
CA GLU A 60 12.42 -17.70 -10.95
C GLU A 60 11.35 -18.74 -11.34
N VAL A 61 10.11 -18.29 -11.59
CA VAL A 61 9.00 -19.17 -12.05
C VAL A 61 9.32 -19.80 -13.41
N ARG A 62 9.81 -19.00 -14.36
CA ARG A 62 10.23 -19.51 -15.70
C ARG A 62 11.38 -20.50 -15.59
N ALA A 63 12.41 -20.17 -14.81
CA ALA A 63 13.58 -21.02 -14.60
C ALA A 63 13.22 -22.35 -13.90
N ALA A 64 12.14 -22.36 -13.14
CA ALA A 64 11.59 -23.57 -12.49
C ALA A 64 10.69 -24.42 -13.41
N GLY A 65 10.46 -24.02 -14.68
CA GLY A 65 9.69 -24.76 -15.66
C GLY A 65 8.18 -24.44 -15.68
N PHE A 66 7.69 -23.47 -14.90
CA PHE A 66 6.26 -23.10 -14.80
C PHE A 66 5.83 -21.99 -15.77
N GLY A 67 6.53 -21.86 -16.91
CA GLY A 67 6.26 -20.78 -17.88
C GLY A 67 4.85 -20.81 -18.48
N ASN A 68 4.32 -22.02 -18.76
CA ASN A 68 2.98 -22.18 -19.32
C ASN A 68 1.89 -21.87 -18.30
N GLU A 69 2.02 -22.37 -17.07
CA GLU A 69 1.09 -22.10 -15.97
C GLU A 69 1.04 -20.61 -15.62
N MET A 70 2.21 -19.96 -15.60
CA MET A 70 2.31 -18.52 -15.42
C MET A 70 1.61 -17.75 -16.53
N LYS A 71 1.82 -18.14 -17.80
CA LYS A 71 1.18 -17.53 -18.97
C LYS A 71 -0.34 -17.68 -18.94
N ALA A 72 -0.85 -18.80 -18.44
CA ALA A 72 -2.27 -19.07 -18.31
C ALA A 72 -2.98 -18.12 -17.31
N GLU A 73 -2.26 -17.50 -16.37
CA GLU A 73 -2.82 -16.51 -15.44
C GLU A 73 -3.13 -15.15 -16.12
N GLY A 74 -2.57 -14.90 -17.29
CA GLY A 74 -2.82 -13.70 -18.08
C GLY A 74 -2.57 -12.41 -17.30
N LYS A 75 -3.52 -11.50 -17.28
CA LYS A 75 -3.41 -10.19 -16.63
C LYS A 75 -3.12 -10.24 -15.12
N LEU A 76 -3.42 -11.35 -14.45
CA LEU A 76 -3.13 -11.47 -13.03
C LEU A 76 -1.63 -11.38 -12.74
N LEU A 77 -0.81 -11.98 -13.60
CA LEU A 77 0.65 -12.00 -13.48
C LEU A 77 1.36 -11.11 -14.51
N ASP A 78 0.64 -10.21 -15.17
CA ASP A 78 1.20 -9.16 -16.01
C ASP A 78 1.49 -7.92 -15.15
N PRO A 79 2.76 -7.52 -14.95
CA PRO A 79 3.12 -6.36 -14.14
C PRO A 79 2.42 -5.06 -14.55
N ASP A 80 2.14 -4.90 -15.84
CA ASP A 80 1.61 -3.67 -16.43
C ASP A 80 0.06 -3.68 -16.59
N ALA A 81 -0.63 -4.65 -15.98
CA ALA A 81 -2.08 -4.80 -16.11
C ALA A 81 -2.91 -3.77 -15.34
N GLY A 82 -2.30 -2.93 -14.49
CA GLY A 82 -2.99 -1.94 -13.65
C GLY A 82 -3.76 -0.90 -14.47
N LEU A 83 -5.08 -0.79 -14.24
CA LEU A 83 -5.98 0.12 -14.93
C LEU A 83 -6.32 1.34 -14.05
N PRO A 84 -6.60 2.52 -14.63
CA PRO A 84 -7.11 3.68 -13.90
C PRO A 84 -8.38 3.35 -13.10
N ARG A 85 -8.63 4.13 -12.05
CA ARG A 85 -9.74 3.93 -11.10
C ARG A 85 -9.64 2.56 -10.42
N PRO A 86 -8.66 2.37 -9.55
CA PRO A 86 -8.38 1.09 -8.88
C PRO A 86 -9.41 0.74 -7.79
N ALA A 87 -10.22 1.69 -7.34
CA ALA A 87 -11.18 1.51 -6.25
C ALA A 87 -12.11 0.30 -6.49
N PRO A 88 -12.20 -0.65 -5.55
CA PRO A 88 -13.11 -1.78 -5.65
C PRO A 88 -14.54 -1.37 -5.25
N THR A 89 -15.52 -2.18 -5.58
CA THR A 89 -16.87 -2.09 -5.01
C THR A 89 -16.88 -2.81 -3.66
N PRO A 90 -17.45 -2.25 -2.58
CA PRO A 90 -17.63 -2.99 -1.33
C PRO A 90 -18.47 -4.27 -1.52
N GLY A 91 -18.14 -5.33 -0.77
CA GLY A 91 -18.85 -6.59 -0.82
C GLY A 91 -17.94 -7.81 -0.68
N ILE A 92 -18.51 -8.99 -0.95
CA ILE A 92 -17.83 -10.30 -0.88
C ILE A 92 -17.19 -10.63 -2.21
N TYR A 93 -15.98 -11.19 -2.15
CA TYR A 93 -15.19 -11.59 -3.30
C TYR A 93 -14.75 -13.04 -3.22
N ASN A 94 -14.78 -13.73 -4.37
CA ASN A 94 -13.99 -14.94 -4.57
C ASN A 94 -12.53 -14.51 -4.70
N CYS A 95 -11.68 -15.03 -3.83
CA CYS A 95 -10.25 -14.72 -3.80
C CYS A 95 -9.43 -15.98 -3.99
N ARG A 96 -8.27 -15.85 -4.62
CA ARG A 96 -7.20 -16.85 -4.61
C ARG A 96 -5.84 -16.17 -4.54
N MET A 97 -4.84 -16.91 -4.12
CA MET A 97 -3.48 -16.39 -3.99
C MET A 97 -2.51 -17.24 -4.81
N ILE A 98 -1.55 -16.56 -5.43
CA ILE A 98 -0.39 -17.15 -6.11
C ILE A 98 0.87 -16.60 -5.46
N LYS A 99 1.81 -17.50 -5.16
CA LYS A 99 3.14 -17.16 -4.69
C LYS A 99 4.13 -17.24 -5.84
N LEU A 100 4.95 -16.20 -6.01
CA LEU A 100 6.04 -16.13 -6.97
C LEU A 100 7.39 -15.99 -6.23
N GLY A 101 8.34 -16.79 -6.68
CA GLY A 101 9.68 -16.82 -6.08
C GLY A 101 9.79 -17.79 -4.91
N ARG A 102 11.02 -18.22 -4.66
CA ARG A 102 11.35 -19.22 -3.65
C ARG A 102 11.54 -18.56 -2.28
N GLU A 103 10.91 -19.08 -1.27
CA GLU A 103 11.18 -18.70 0.13
C GLU A 103 12.53 -19.25 0.62
N LYS A 104 12.90 -20.42 0.13
CA LYS A 104 14.13 -21.16 0.44
C LYS A 104 14.60 -21.88 -0.82
N PRO A 105 15.87 -22.27 -0.93
CA PRO A 105 16.42 -22.90 -2.14
C PRO A 105 15.64 -24.10 -2.68
N LYS A 106 14.99 -24.89 -1.80
CA LYS A 106 14.21 -26.09 -2.17
C LYS A 106 12.69 -25.82 -2.21
N ALA A 107 12.22 -24.62 -1.87
CA ALA A 107 10.81 -24.31 -1.91
C ALA A 107 10.31 -24.15 -3.37
N PRO A 108 9.02 -24.38 -3.64
CA PRO A 108 8.44 -24.12 -4.96
C PRO A 108 8.59 -22.64 -5.34
N ALA A 109 9.01 -22.36 -6.59
CA ALA A 109 9.07 -21.01 -7.13
C ALA A 109 7.69 -20.49 -7.56
N PHE A 110 6.73 -21.39 -7.77
CA PHE A 110 5.37 -21.08 -8.17
C PHE A 110 4.40 -21.96 -7.39
N GLU A 111 3.43 -21.31 -6.73
CA GLU A 111 2.46 -22.04 -5.94
C GLU A 111 1.10 -21.34 -6.00
N LYS A 112 0.05 -22.13 -6.31
CA LYS A 112 -1.35 -21.68 -6.32
C LYS A 112 -2.05 -22.22 -5.09
N PHE A 113 -2.69 -21.35 -4.33
CA PHE A 113 -3.42 -21.73 -3.13
C PHE A 113 -4.90 -21.95 -3.44
N LYS A 114 -5.56 -22.75 -2.60
CA LYS A 114 -7.01 -22.99 -2.71
C LYS A 114 -7.76 -21.66 -2.62
N PRO A 115 -8.86 -21.49 -3.39
CA PRO A 115 -9.71 -20.31 -3.28
C PRO A 115 -10.28 -20.12 -1.88
N PHE A 116 -10.57 -18.88 -1.54
CA PHE A 116 -11.14 -18.44 -0.27
C PHE A 116 -12.02 -17.20 -0.51
N PHE A 117 -12.72 -16.73 0.52
CA PHE A 117 -13.49 -15.51 0.45
C PHE A 117 -12.74 -14.34 1.08
N CYS A 118 -12.89 -13.16 0.46
CA CYS A 118 -12.48 -11.88 1.01
C CYS A 118 -13.70 -10.97 1.14
N HIS A 119 -13.66 -10.04 2.07
CA HIS A 119 -14.59 -8.93 2.15
C HIS A 119 -13.85 -7.63 1.89
N VAL A 120 -14.39 -6.81 1.02
CA VAL A 120 -14.00 -5.42 0.83
C VAL A 120 -15.05 -4.55 1.49
N GLY A 121 -14.65 -3.72 2.43
CA GLY A 121 -15.53 -2.80 3.14
C GLY A 121 -15.07 -1.35 3.01
N VAL A 122 -15.77 -0.46 3.71
CA VAL A 122 -15.39 0.95 3.88
C VAL A 122 -15.40 1.26 5.37
N ASP A 123 -14.30 1.78 5.88
CA ASP A 123 -14.17 2.31 7.23
C ASP A 123 -13.64 3.75 7.16
N ARG A 124 -14.44 4.72 7.69
CA ARG A 124 -14.07 6.15 7.72
C ARG A 124 -13.54 6.69 6.39
N HIS A 125 -14.25 6.39 5.30
CA HIS A 125 -13.92 6.78 3.92
C HIS A 125 -12.71 6.06 3.30
N MET A 126 -12.14 5.05 3.95
CA MET A 126 -11.08 4.23 3.41
C MET A 126 -11.59 2.83 3.08
N PHE A 127 -11.17 2.30 1.93
CA PHE A 127 -11.42 0.90 1.64
C PHE A 127 -10.61 0.00 2.57
N THR A 128 -11.26 -1.09 3.00
CA THR A 128 -10.65 -2.16 3.77
C THR A 128 -10.74 -3.47 3.01
N ILE A 129 -9.84 -4.39 3.28
CA ILE A 129 -9.90 -5.76 2.79
C ILE A 129 -9.54 -6.71 3.91
N ILE A 130 -10.29 -7.81 4.02
CA ILE A 130 -10.01 -8.91 4.94
C ILE A 130 -10.25 -10.25 4.26
N LYS A 131 -9.33 -11.18 4.44
CA LYS A 131 -9.54 -12.59 4.12
C LYS A 131 -10.39 -13.24 5.21
N LEU A 132 -11.55 -13.81 4.82
CA LEU A 132 -12.55 -14.30 5.79
C LEU A 132 -12.25 -15.70 6.32
N THR A 133 -11.54 -16.55 5.56
CA THR A 133 -11.39 -17.97 5.88
C THR A 133 -9.94 -18.42 5.90
N GLY A 134 -9.64 -19.45 6.71
CA GLY A 134 -8.32 -20.05 6.86
C GLY A 134 -7.50 -19.44 8.01
N SER A 135 -6.35 -20.07 8.31
CA SER A 135 -5.51 -19.74 9.46
C SER A 135 -4.60 -18.52 9.26
N GLN A 136 -4.41 -18.07 8.03
CA GLN A 136 -3.66 -16.87 7.70
C GLN A 136 -4.60 -15.89 7.00
N ARG A 137 -4.96 -14.82 7.68
CA ARG A 137 -5.97 -13.86 7.26
C ARG A 137 -5.40 -12.45 7.16
N PRO A 138 -4.85 -12.06 6.00
CA PRO A 138 -4.51 -10.68 5.74
C PRO A 138 -5.72 -9.77 5.91
N ALA A 139 -5.54 -8.66 6.61
CA ALA A 139 -6.53 -7.60 6.73
C ALA A 139 -5.84 -6.24 6.79
N GLY A 140 -6.46 -5.21 6.24
CA GLY A 140 -5.89 -3.87 6.26
C GLY A 140 -6.69 -2.84 5.50
N ARG A 141 -6.12 -1.65 5.40
CA ARG A 141 -6.71 -0.47 4.73
C ARG A 141 -5.99 -0.18 3.42
N MET A 142 -6.72 0.43 2.49
CA MET A 142 -6.21 0.86 1.19
C MET A 142 -6.16 2.39 1.13
N TRP A 143 -4.98 2.91 0.90
CA TRP A 143 -4.66 4.34 0.84
C TRP A 143 -4.57 4.81 -0.60
N GLU A 144 -5.01 6.03 -0.88
CA GLU A 144 -4.76 6.64 -2.18
C GLU A 144 -3.27 6.88 -2.42
N ASP A 145 -2.87 6.82 -3.70
CA ASP A 145 -1.49 7.09 -4.14
C ASP A 145 -1.50 8.16 -5.24
N ASP A 146 -0.34 8.76 -5.50
CA ASP A 146 -0.19 9.72 -6.61
C ASP A 146 -0.35 9.03 -7.98
N ALA A 147 -0.02 7.73 -8.07
CA ALA A 147 -0.28 6.94 -9.27
C ALA A 147 -1.79 6.61 -9.39
N PRO A 148 -2.44 6.99 -10.52
CA PRO A 148 -3.89 6.91 -10.66
C PRO A 148 -4.44 5.49 -10.87
N ASN A 149 -3.58 4.50 -11.02
CA ASN A 149 -3.92 3.11 -11.33
C ASN A 149 -3.77 2.15 -10.14
N ARG A 150 -3.48 2.67 -8.93
CA ARG A 150 -3.28 1.82 -7.75
C ARG A 150 -3.73 2.49 -6.46
N LEU A 151 -4.00 1.65 -5.46
CA LEU A 151 -4.08 2.01 -4.05
C LEU A 151 -2.94 1.30 -3.31
N ILE A 152 -2.52 1.85 -2.18
CA ILE A 152 -1.51 1.22 -1.31
C ILE A 152 -2.23 0.52 -0.16
N PHE A 153 -1.97 -0.77 -0.02
CA PHE A 153 -2.46 -1.58 1.09
C PHE A 153 -1.44 -1.55 2.24
N LEU A 154 -1.91 -1.20 3.42
CA LEU A 154 -1.20 -1.38 4.69
C LEU A 154 -2.09 -2.18 5.63
N GLY A 155 -1.59 -3.29 6.13
CA GLY A 155 -2.35 -4.21 6.96
C GLY A 155 -1.48 -5.16 7.75
N SER A 156 -2.10 -6.14 8.36
CA SER A 156 -1.44 -7.15 9.17
C SER A 156 -1.96 -8.55 8.85
N LEU A 157 -1.19 -9.56 9.22
CA LEU A 157 -1.55 -10.96 9.07
C LEU A 157 -2.17 -11.47 10.37
N GLY A 158 -3.49 -11.71 10.36
CA GLY A 158 -4.17 -12.45 11.43
C GLY A 158 -3.82 -13.94 11.38
N LEU A 159 -3.60 -14.55 12.52
CA LEU A 159 -3.15 -15.92 12.68
C LEU A 159 -4.16 -16.77 13.45
N GLY A 160 -4.34 -18.01 13.01
CA GLY A 160 -5.12 -19.02 13.74
C GLY A 160 -6.55 -18.56 14.07
N ASN A 161 -6.89 -18.62 15.34
CA ASN A 161 -8.22 -18.34 15.89
C ASN A 161 -8.35 -16.93 16.48
N GLU A 162 -7.48 -16.01 16.12
CA GLU A 162 -7.62 -14.61 16.55
C GLU A 162 -8.98 -14.07 16.07
N GLU A 163 -9.76 -13.49 16.99
CA GLU A 163 -11.07 -12.91 16.67
C GLU A 163 -10.88 -11.63 15.85
N GLU A 164 -9.88 -10.83 16.20
CA GLU A 164 -9.53 -9.60 15.52
C GLU A 164 -8.11 -9.68 14.96
N VAL A 165 -7.91 -9.13 13.77
CA VAL A 165 -6.59 -8.97 13.18
C VAL A 165 -5.96 -7.71 13.74
N LEU A 166 -4.68 -7.77 14.13
CA LEU A 166 -3.93 -6.61 14.60
C LEU A 166 -3.94 -5.49 13.55
N ASN A 167 -3.88 -4.24 14.01
CA ASN A 167 -3.69 -3.13 13.09
C ASN A 167 -2.26 -3.15 12.52
N TYR A 168 -2.10 -2.51 11.38
CA TYR A 168 -0.77 -2.23 10.83
C TYR A 168 0.05 -1.42 11.84
N GLY A 169 1.28 -1.84 12.10
CA GLY A 169 2.20 -1.23 13.05
C GLY A 169 2.19 -1.83 14.46
N ASP A 170 1.18 -2.61 14.84
CA ASP A 170 1.10 -3.25 16.17
C ASP A 170 2.14 -4.38 16.33
N ASP A 171 2.39 -5.14 15.26
CA ASP A 171 3.44 -6.17 15.21
C ASP A 171 4.18 -6.12 13.86
N PRO A 172 5.38 -5.55 13.80
CA PRO A 172 6.16 -5.45 12.55
C PRO A 172 6.46 -6.79 11.87
N LYS A 173 6.40 -7.91 12.57
CA LYS A 173 6.58 -9.24 11.98
C LYS A 173 5.36 -9.73 11.22
N ARG A 174 4.22 -9.11 11.47
CA ARG A 174 2.94 -9.41 10.79
C ARG A 174 2.55 -8.34 9.79
N ASP A 175 3.22 -7.18 9.80
CA ASP A 175 2.92 -6.08 8.90
C ASP A 175 3.05 -6.51 7.45
N MET A 176 2.07 -6.08 6.66
CA MET A 176 1.96 -6.33 5.24
C MET A 176 1.74 -5.02 4.51
N ALA A 177 2.56 -4.78 3.49
CA ALA A 177 2.38 -3.65 2.60
C ALA A 177 2.26 -4.15 1.16
N GLY A 178 1.37 -3.55 0.38
CA GLY A 178 1.10 -4.02 -0.97
C GLY A 178 0.53 -2.95 -1.89
N ILE A 179 0.35 -3.35 -3.14
CA ILE A 179 -0.25 -2.55 -4.19
C ILE A 179 -1.55 -3.20 -4.60
N PHE A 180 -2.64 -2.45 -4.54
CA PHE A 180 -3.95 -2.89 -4.96
C PHE A 180 -4.31 -2.23 -6.29
N GLU A 181 -4.69 -3.03 -7.29
CA GLU A 181 -4.91 -2.59 -8.66
C GLU A 181 -6.17 -3.23 -9.25
N ARG A 182 -6.87 -2.48 -10.09
CA ARG A 182 -7.88 -3.04 -10.99
C ARG A 182 -7.20 -3.55 -12.26
N ILE A 183 -7.43 -4.80 -12.66
CA ILE A 183 -6.81 -5.44 -13.83
C ILE A 183 -7.80 -5.87 -14.92
N GLY A 184 -9.08 -5.57 -14.69
CA GLY A 184 -10.15 -5.86 -15.65
C GLY A 184 -11.51 -5.35 -15.18
N PRO A 185 -12.56 -5.52 -15.98
CA PRO A 185 -13.93 -5.37 -15.49
C PRO A 185 -14.15 -6.34 -14.34
N PHE A 186 -14.60 -5.84 -13.19
CA PHE A 186 -14.87 -6.67 -11.99
C PHE A 186 -13.73 -7.62 -11.61
N ARG A 187 -12.47 -7.20 -11.81
CA ARG A 187 -11.30 -8.01 -11.46
C ARG A 187 -10.20 -7.13 -10.91
N TRP A 188 -9.73 -7.46 -9.71
CA TRP A 188 -8.67 -6.75 -9.00
C TRP A 188 -7.58 -7.71 -8.57
N ARG A 189 -6.42 -7.13 -8.23
CA ARG A 189 -5.35 -7.87 -7.56
C ARG A 189 -4.76 -7.04 -6.42
N LEU A 190 -4.30 -7.75 -5.37
CA LEU A 190 -3.42 -7.20 -4.34
C LEU A 190 -2.07 -7.89 -4.46
N VAL A 191 -1.03 -7.12 -4.65
CA VAL A 191 0.36 -7.59 -4.77
C VAL A 191 1.11 -7.21 -3.51
N ILE A 192 1.59 -8.20 -2.75
CA ILE A 192 2.45 -8.01 -1.57
C ILE A 192 3.89 -8.32 -1.98
N PRO A 193 4.75 -7.30 -2.17
CA PRO A 193 6.15 -7.52 -2.50
C PRO A 193 6.95 -7.86 -1.24
N TYR A 194 7.87 -8.81 -1.41
CA TYR A 194 8.81 -9.26 -0.37
C TYR A 194 8.11 -9.56 0.98
N PRO A 195 7.11 -10.47 0.99
CA PRO A 195 6.40 -10.81 2.20
C PRO A 195 7.35 -11.40 3.25
N GLN A 196 6.94 -11.39 4.52
CA GLN A 196 7.73 -11.93 5.63
C GLN A 196 8.06 -13.43 5.45
N SER A 197 7.32 -14.15 4.63
CA SER A 197 7.61 -15.56 4.26
C SER A 197 8.91 -15.72 3.45
N GLY A 198 9.40 -14.65 2.81
CA GLY A 198 10.66 -14.63 2.07
C GLY A 198 10.54 -14.89 0.57
N SER A 199 9.33 -15.09 0.02
CA SER A 199 9.12 -15.13 -1.43
C SER A 199 9.25 -13.75 -2.08
N GLN A 200 9.27 -13.68 -3.42
CA GLN A 200 9.36 -12.40 -4.12
C GLN A 200 8.03 -11.64 -4.06
N LEU A 201 6.92 -12.34 -4.34
CA LEU A 201 5.59 -11.75 -4.35
C LEU A 201 4.53 -12.75 -3.85
N LEU A 202 3.52 -12.23 -3.16
CA LEU A 202 2.19 -12.84 -3.06
C LEU A 202 1.22 -12.03 -3.91
N VAL A 203 0.50 -12.69 -4.81
CA VAL A 203 -0.47 -12.06 -5.70
C VAL A 203 -1.85 -12.63 -5.39
N PHE A 204 -2.72 -11.80 -4.83
CA PHE A 204 -4.12 -12.14 -4.58
C PHE A 204 -4.96 -11.66 -5.74
N GLU A 205 -5.82 -12.52 -6.25
CA GLU A 205 -6.87 -12.16 -7.20
C GLU A 205 -8.20 -12.00 -6.47
N LEU A 206 -8.98 -11.00 -6.87
CA LEU A 206 -10.32 -10.73 -6.35
C LEU A 206 -11.31 -10.59 -7.51
N THR A 207 -12.38 -11.38 -7.47
CA THR A 207 -13.53 -11.27 -8.37
C THR A 207 -14.81 -11.22 -7.53
N PRO A 208 -15.76 -10.29 -7.75
CA PRO A 208 -16.98 -10.21 -6.99
C PRO A 208 -17.76 -11.55 -7.00
N VAL A 209 -18.36 -11.90 -5.88
CA VAL A 209 -19.34 -12.99 -5.85
C VAL A 209 -20.61 -12.51 -6.57
N PRO A 210 -21.16 -13.28 -7.54
CA PRO A 210 -22.46 -12.98 -8.12
C PRO A 210 -23.55 -12.97 -7.04
N ASP A 211 -24.59 -12.18 -7.25
CA ASP A 211 -25.80 -12.14 -6.40
C ASP A 211 -25.53 -11.89 -4.90
N GLN A 212 -24.73 -10.86 -4.61
CA GLN A 212 -24.50 -10.46 -3.23
C GLN A 212 -25.80 -10.00 -2.57
N PRO A 213 -26.03 -10.33 -1.26
CA PRO A 213 -27.14 -9.77 -0.51
C PRO A 213 -27.12 -8.23 -0.58
N LYS A 214 -28.27 -7.62 -0.77
CA LYS A 214 -28.41 -6.18 -0.62
C LYS A 214 -28.34 -5.87 0.88
N GLU A 215 -27.40 -5.02 1.26
CA GLU A 215 -27.34 -4.43 2.60
C GLU A 215 -28.54 -3.48 2.84
#